data_7823761bf32d8d0f08cd232dd6cdab9d
#
_entry.id   7823761bf32d8d0f08cd232dd6cdab9d
#
_cell.length_a   1.000
_cell.length_b   1.000
_cell.length_c   1.000
_cell.angle_alpha   90.00
_cell.angle_beta   90.00
_cell.angle_gamma   90.00
#
_symmetry.space_group_name_H-M   'P 1'
#
loop_
_entity.id
_entity.type
_entity.pdbx_description
1 polymer ?
#
loop_
_entity_poly.entity_id
_entity_poly.type
_entity_poly.pdbx_seq_one_letter_code
_entity_poly.pdbx_strand_id
1 'polypeptide(L)'
;MLKNFSKSKLIKIFKNELKIKGSFNEKSNIYYYKNWDSLANFNILLSIEKEFKIKFNSKEFSVLNSFSDILINVKKKDWYRKKIINSF
;
A
#
# COMPACT_ATOMS: atom_id res chain seq x y z
N MET A 1 23.49 4.35 2.12
CA MET A 1 22.74 3.89 0.95
C MET A 1 21.26 3.83 1.25
N LEU A 2 20.46 4.39 0.37
CA LEU A 2 19.02 4.39 0.57
C LEU A 2 18.44 3.00 0.37
N LYS A 3 17.53 2.63 1.25
CA LYS A 3 16.77 1.41 1.06
C LYS A 3 15.82 1.60 -0.10
N ASN A 4 15.78 0.65 -1.00
CA ASN A 4 14.81 0.66 -2.08
C ASN A 4 13.43 0.32 -1.54
N PHE A 5 12.40 0.77 -2.25
CA PHE A 5 11.03 0.40 -1.93
C PHE A 5 10.90 -1.12 -1.94
N SER A 6 10.20 -1.66 -0.96
CA SER A 6 10.01 -3.10 -0.86
C SER A 6 8.56 -3.49 -1.21
N LYS A 7 8.39 -4.02 -2.42
CA LYS A 7 7.08 -4.53 -2.84
C LYS A 7 6.65 -5.72 -1.97
N SER A 8 7.60 -6.52 -1.51
CA SER A 8 7.25 -7.67 -0.69
C SER A 8 6.67 -7.26 0.66
N LYS A 9 7.10 -6.15 1.24
CA LYS A 9 6.47 -5.62 2.44
C LYS A 9 5.04 -5.19 2.19
N LEU A 10 4.81 -4.56 1.04
CA LEU A 10 3.47 -4.14 0.67
C LEU A 10 2.55 -5.35 0.50
N ILE A 11 3.01 -6.37 -0.21
CA ILE A 11 2.24 -7.61 -0.40
C ILE A 11 1.94 -8.25 0.94
N LYS A 12 2.90 -8.24 1.86
CA LYS A 12 2.70 -8.82 3.19
C LYS A 12 1.57 -8.11 3.94
N ILE A 13 1.50 -6.79 3.83
CA ILE A 13 0.40 -6.03 4.44
C ILE A 13 -0.94 -6.48 3.89
N PHE A 14 -1.05 -6.60 2.55
CA PHE A 14 -2.28 -7.07 1.92
C PHE A 14 -2.65 -8.46 2.39
N LYS A 15 -1.68 -9.36 2.39
CA LYS A 15 -1.95 -10.74 2.80
C LYS A 15 -2.40 -10.83 4.25
N ASN A 16 -1.79 -10.05 5.12
CA ASN A 16 -2.19 -10.04 6.54
C ASN A 16 -3.60 -9.50 6.72
N GLU A 17 -3.91 -8.37 6.10
CA GLU A 17 -5.23 -7.76 6.25
C GLU A 17 -6.33 -8.60 5.60
N LEU A 18 -6.03 -9.22 4.47
CA LEU A 18 -7.01 -10.02 3.73
C LEU A 18 -7.00 -11.50 4.13
N LYS A 19 -6.09 -11.88 5.03
CA LYS A 19 -5.98 -13.25 5.53
C LYS A 19 -5.74 -14.25 4.40
N ILE A 20 -4.82 -13.90 3.50
CA ILE A 20 -4.45 -14.74 2.37
C ILE A 20 -3.23 -15.57 2.76
N LYS A 21 -3.35 -16.88 2.66
CA LYS A 21 -2.27 -17.79 3.02
C LYS A 21 -1.39 -18.20 1.85
N GLY A 22 -1.91 -18.14 0.65
CA GLY A 22 -1.16 -18.51 -0.55
C GLY A 22 -0.58 -17.29 -1.24
N SER A 23 -0.38 -17.42 -2.55
CA SER A 23 0.13 -16.30 -3.33
C SER A 23 -0.92 -15.21 -3.47
N PHE A 24 -0.45 -13.97 -3.62
CA PHE A 24 -1.32 -12.81 -3.77
C PHE A 24 -1.39 -12.41 -5.24
N ASN A 25 -2.59 -12.15 -5.73
CA ASN A 25 -2.78 -11.71 -7.11
C ASN A 25 -2.57 -10.20 -7.21
N GLU A 26 -1.46 -9.79 -7.83
CA GLU A 26 -1.12 -8.37 -7.93
C GLU A 26 -2.01 -7.58 -8.89
N LYS A 27 -2.87 -8.28 -9.64
CA LYS A 27 -3.84 -7.62 -10.52
C LYS A 27 -5.20 -7.46 -9.86
N SER A 28 -5.27 -7.74 -8.55
CA SER A 28 -6.54 -7.70 -7.84
C SER A 28 -6.94 -6.28 -7.44
N ASN A 29 -8.22 -6.11 -7.17
CA ASN A 29 -8.77 -4.84 -6.70
C ASN A 29 -9.82 -5.14 -5.62
N ILE A 30 -10.38 -4.07 -5.06
CA ILE A 30 -11.41 -4.19 -4.03
C ILE A 30 -12.55 -5.08 -4.53
N TYR A 31 -13.03 -5.94 -3.64
CA TYR A 31 -14.04 -6.96 -3.92
C TYR A 31 -13.54 -8.17 -4.74
N TYR A 32 -12.29 -8.17 -5.17
CA TYR A 32 -11.73 -9.35 -5.83
C TYR A 32 -11.58 -10.50 -4.82
N TYR A 33 -10.99 -10.21 -3.67
CA TYR A 33 -10.91 -11.17 -2.58
C TYR A 33 -12.12 -11.00 -1.67
N LYS A 34 -12.62 -12.11 -1.13
CA LYS A 34 -13.79 -12.09 -0.26
C LYS A 34 -13.65 -11.09 0.89
N ASN A 35 -12.45 -11.00 1.46
CA ASN A 35 -12.23 -10.14 2.61
C ASN A 35 -11.82 -8.72 2.26
N TRP A 36 -11.69 -8.40 0.98
CA TRP A 36 -11.27 -7.06 0.57
C TRP A 36 -12.49 -6.19 0.29
N ASP A 37 -13.00 -5.63 1.34
CA ASP A 37 -14.11 -4.67 1.28
C ASP A 37 -13.60 -3.27 1.64
N SER A 38 -14.50 -2.32 1.77
CA SER A 38 -14.12 -0.93 2.06
C SER A 38 -13.38 -0.79 3.37
N LEU A 39 -13.80 -1.52 4.40
CA LEU A 39 -13.16 -1.44 5.70
C LEU A 39 -11.74 -2.03 5.63
N ALA A 40 -11.60 -3.19 4.99
CA ALA A 40 -10.28 -3.81 4.83
C ALA A 40 -9.36 -2.90 4.01
N ASN A 41 -9.89 -2.26 2.98
CA ASN A 41 -9.11 -1.33 2.17
C ASN A 41 -8.60 -0.16 3.00
N PHE A 42 -9.47 0.39 3.85
CA PHE A 42 -9.08 1.47 4.75
C PHE A 42 -7.96 1.00 5.69
N ASN A 43 -8.11 -0.18 6.27
CA ASN A 43 -7.09 -0.73 7.16
C ASN A 43 -5.77 -1.01 6.45
N ILE A 44 -5.82 -1.47 5.20
CA ILE A 44 -4.64 -1.68 4.39
C ILE A 44 -3.88 -0.35 4.23
N LEU A 45 -4.59 0.71 3.87
CA LEU A 45 -3.96 2.01 3.68
C LEU A 45 -3.38 2.57 4.97
N LEU A 46 -4.07 2.37 6.11
CA LEU A 46 -3.53 2.79 7.40
C LEU A 46 -2.25 2.01 7.76
N SER A 47 -2.22 0.71 7.49
CA SER A 47 -1.04 -0.11 7.74
C SER A 47 0.14 0.33 6.88
N ILE A 48 -0.15 0.70 5.62
CA ILE A 48 0.87 1.20 4.71
C ILE A 48 1.46 2.52 5.22
N GLU A 49 0.60 3.42 5.70
CA GLU A 49 1.08 4.69 6.27
C GLU A 49 2.08 4.43 7.39
N LYS A 50 1.75 3.48 8.25
CA LYS A 50 2.59 3.15 9.39
C LYS A 50 3.91 2.50 8.97
N GLU A 51 3.83 1.54 8.06
CA GLU A 51 5.02 0.78 7.64
C GLU A 51 5.99 1.62 6.82
N PHE A 52 5.47 2.42 5.90
CA PHE A 52 6.30 3.20 4.98
C PHE A 52 6.49 4.64 5.42
N LYS A 53 5.85 5.05 6.52
CA LYS A 53 5.97 6.41 7.06
C LYS A 53 5.56 7.47 6.04
N ILE A 54 4.42 7.23 5.41
CA ILE A 54 3.82 8.15 4.44
C ILE A 54 2.40 8.46 4.89
N LYS A 55 1.76 9.40 4.20
CA LYS A 55 0.38 9.78 4.49
C LYS A 55 -0.45 9.80 3.23
N PHE A 56 -1.68 9.33 3.34
CA PHE A 56 -2.67 9.45 2.28
C PHE A 56 -3.65 10.56 2.63
N ASN A 57 -4.13 11.28 1.62
CA ASN A 57 -5.18 12.29 1.84
C ASN A 57 -6.55 11.63 1.70
N SER A 58 -7.60 12.43 1.97
CA SER A 58 -8.98 11.91 1.94
C SER A 58 -9.35 11.35 0.59
N LYS A 59 -8.94 12.02 -0.48
CA LYS A 59 -9.25 11.55 -1.83
C LYS A 59 -8.59 10.21 -2.11
N GLU A 60 -7.35 10.06 -1.70
CA GLU A 60 -6.62 8.81 -1.89
C GLU A 60 -7.30 7.66 -1.17
N PHE A 61 -7.77 7.90 0.05
CA PHE A 61 -8.51 6.87 0.79
C PHE A 61 -9.76 6.41 0.03
N SER A 62 -10.38 7.29 -0.74
CA SER A 62 -11.60 6.95 -1.45
C SER A 62 -11.37 6.36 -2.84
N VAL A 63 -10.22 6.64 -3.48
CA VAL A 63 -10.00 6.18 -4.86
C VAL A 63 -8.98 5.06 -5.00
N LEU A 64 -8.09 4.87 -4.03
CA LEU A 64 -7.07 3.82 -4.09
C LEU A 64 -7.68 2.50 -3.66
N ASN A 65 -8.10 1.70 -4.63
CA ASN A 65 -8.83 0.47 -4.36
C ASN A 65 -8.35 -0.71 -5.22
N SER A 66 -7.15 -0.64 -5.76
CA SER A 66 -6.51 -1.76 -6.44
C SER A 66 -5.07 -1.86 -6.02
N PHE A 67 -4.51 -3.06 -6.10
CA PHE A 67 -3.12 -3.25 -5.70
C PHE A 67 -2.18 -2.40 -6.56
N SER A 68 -2.38 -2.40 -7.88
CA SER A 68 -1.47 -1.65 -8.76
C SER A 68 -1.53 -0.14 -8.52
N ASP A 69 -2.72 0.42 -8.30
CA ASP A 69 -2.84 1.85 -8.01
C ASP A 69 -2.19 2.20 -6.69
N ILE A 70 -2.40 1.36 -5.67
CA ILE A 70 -1.78 1.56 -4.37
C ILE A 70 -0.26 1.45 -4.48
N LEU A 71 0.22 0.44 -5.20
CA LEU A 71 1.66 0.24 -5.40
C LEU A 71 2.31 1.46 -6.04
N ILE A 72 1.73 1.96 -7.11
CA ILE A 72 2.26 3.13 -7.82
C ILE A 72 2.29 4.34 -6.89
N ASN A 73 1.21 4.57 -6.17
CA ASN A 73 1.09 5.72 -5.27
C ASN A 73 2.11 5.65 -4.14
N VAL A 74 2.25 4.47 -3.52
CA VAL A 74 3.18 4.27 -2.42
C VAL A 74 4.63 4.44 -2.89
N LYS A 75 4.96 3.93 -4.07
CA LYS A 75 6.30 4.10 -4.62
C LYS A 75 6.65 5.57 -4.81
N LYS A 76 5.71 6.36 -5.33
CA LYS A 76 5.92 7.79 -5.53
C LYS A 76 6.15 8.51 -4.20
N LYS A 77 5.28 8.25 -3.22
CA LYS A 77 5.38 8.90 -1.92
C LYS A 77 6.68 8.52 -1.19
N ASP A 78 7.03 7.26 -1.25
CA ASP A 78 8.25 6.77 -0.61
C ASP A 78 9.50 7.40 -1.24
N TRP A 79 9.51 7.49 -2.57
CA TRP A 79 10.59 8.11 -3.31
C TRP A 79 10.72 9.60 -2.95
N TYR A 80 9.60 10.33 -2.93
CA TYR A 80 9.59 11.74 -2.58
C TYR A 80 10.09 11.98 -1.17
N ARG A 81 9.64 11.18 -0.24
CA ARG A 81 10.05 11.31 1.16
C ARG A 81 11.56 11.15 1.30
N LYS A 82 12.12 10.13 0.65
CA LYS A 82 13.55 9.88 0.71
C LYS A 82 14.35 10.98 0.03
N LYS A 83 13.86 11.47 -1.10
CA LYS A 83 14.52 12.54 -1.83
C LYS A 83 14.56 13.84 -1.01
N ILE A 84 13.46 14.19 -0.38
CA ILE A 84 13.39 15.38 0.44
C ILE A 84 14.35 15.28 1.62
N ILE A 85 14.37 14.14 2.30
CA ILE A 85 15.27 13.91 3.43
C ILE A 85 16.72 14.05 2.99
N ASN A 86 17.07 13.55 1.81
CA ASN A 86 18.44 13.61 1.31
C ASN A 86 18.83 14.95 0.69
N SER A 87 17.87 15.84 0.52
CA SER A 87 18.15 17.20 0.03
C SER A 87 18.69 18.11 1.11
N PHE A 88 18.57 17.69 2.34
CA PHE A 88 19.05 18.44 3.48
C PHE A 88 20.29 17.77 4.07
#